data_6afa86571296f8a7c831d0336871adca
#
_entry.id   6afa86571296f8a7c831d0336871adca
#
_cell.length_a   1.000
_cell.length_b   1.000
_cell.length_c   1.000
_cell.angle_alpha   90.00
_cell.angle_beta   90.00
_cell.angle_gamma   90.00
#
_symmetry.space_group_name_H-M   'P 1'
#
loop_
_entity.id
_entity.type
_entity.pdbx_description
1 polymer ?
#
loop_
_entity_poly.entity_id
_entity_poly.type
_entity_poly.pdbx_seq_one_letter_code
_entity_poly.pdbx_strand_id
1 'polypeptide(L)'
;MSEGKAALIVKDLEKGYRNEKGKVERNIISNLSLEVKKNEFLCILGPSGCGKTTLLRCIAGFEAYSGDIYINGKKSVTPGTDRIMVFQDFNQLFPWKTVEKNIQYPLIKKGIKDKRGLDRITEAYLEKVNLFGIQKKYPHQLSGGMKQRVAIAKALALKPQIILMDEPFAALDAMTRTKLQSELMQISKNEDCTFIFITHNIQEAIVLGSRIIVMSANGKIILDEKNRIEKPVTPASEGYGVMWERLHDALYSEK
;
A
#
# COMPACT_ATOMS: atom_id res chain seq x y z
N MET A 1 -0.30 10.93 26.57
CA MET A 1 -0.35 10.67 25.11
C MET A 1 -0.43 9.15 24.96
N SER A 2 -1.59 8.59 24.58
CA SER A 2 -1.74 7.14 24.46
C SER A 2 -0.81 6.65 23.37
N GLU A 3 0.12 5.75 23.69
CA GLU A 3 0.84 4.97 22.71
C GLU A 3 -0.17 4.28 21.80
N GLY A 4 -0.24 4.70 20.54
CA GLY A 4 -1.23 4.20 19.60
C GLY A 4 -1.05 2.69 19.43
N LYS A 5 -2.12 1.92 19.60
CA LYS A 5 -2.11 0.46 19.41
C LYS A 5 -1.56 0.14 18.02
N ALA A 6 -0.66 -0.83 17.92
CA ALA A 6 -0.11 -1.30 16.66
C ALA A 6 -1.23 -1.88 15.76
N ALA A 7 -1.24 -1.47 14.50
CA ALA A 7 -2.08 -2.08 13.47
C ALA A 7 -1.41 -3.33 12.89
N LEU A 8 -0.08 -3.27 12.72
CA LEU A 8 0.75 -4.36 12.23
C LEU A 8 1.97 -4.53 13.12
N ILE A 9 2.29 -5.78 13.46
CA ILE A 9 3.56 -6.15 14.05
C ILE A 9 4.14 -7.30 13.23
N VAL A 10 5.33 -7.12 12.71
CA VAL A 10 6.16 -8.14 12.06
C VAL A 10 7.31 -8.44 12.99
N LYS A 11 7.55 -9.72 13.32
CA LYS A 11 8.64 -10.16 14.19
C LYS A 11 9.49 -11.22 13.49
N ASP A 12 10.78 -10.92 13.41
CA ASP A 12 11.81 -11.83 12.93
C ASP A 12 11.45 -12.52 11.61
N LEU A 13 10.88 -11.71 10.68
CA LEU A 13 10.42 -12.20 9.38
C LEU A 13 11.61 -12.64 8.55
N GLU A 14 11.54 -13.89 8.08
CA GLU A 14 12.48 -14.43 7.11
C GLU A 14 11.74 -14.97 5.90
N LYS A 15 12.25 -14.65 4.72
CA LYS A 15 11.75 -15.16 3.46
C LYS A 15 12.89 -15.44 2.49
N GLY A 16 12.96 -16.68 2.06
CA GLY A 16 13.83 -17.12 0.98
C GLY A 16 13.06 -17.90 -0.06
N TYR A 17 13.53 -17.89 -1.30
CA TYR A 17 13.04 -18.78 -2.34
C TYR A 17 13.92 -20.03 -2.41
N ARG A 18 13.28 -21.18 -2.59
CA ARG A 18 13.95 -22.47 -2.70
C ARG A 18 13.95 -22.90 -4.15
N ASN A 19 15.06 -23.53 -4.58
CA ASN A 19 15.13 -24.17 -5.88
C ASN A 19 14.33 -25.48 -5.91
N GLU A 20 14.22 -26.11 -7.08
CA GLU A 20 13.53 -27.39 -7.27
C GLU A 20 14.05 -28.53 -6.37
N LYS A 21 15.28 -28.42 -5.87
CA LYS A 21 15.91 -29.37 -4.93
C LYS A 21 15.64 -29.03 -3.47
N GLY A 22 14.77 -28.04 -3.17
CA GLY A 22 14.42 -27.61 -1.82
C GLY A 22 15.48 -26.80 -1.07
N LYS A 23 16.64 -26.48 -1.72
CA LYS A 23 17.71 -25.70 -1.14
C LYS A 23 17.38 -24.20 -1.25
N VAL A 24 17.60 -23.43 -0.16
CA VAL A 24 17.43 -21.97 -0.20
C VAL A 24 18.44 -21.40 -1.19
N GLU A 25 17.92 -20.81 -2.27
CA GLU A 25 18.75 -20.24 -3.32
C GLU A 25 19.11 -18.79 -3.03
N ARG A 26 18.18 -18.05 -2.44
CA ARG A 26 18.38 -16.66 -2.06
C ARG A 26 17.48 -16.29 -0.88
N ASN A 27 18.06 -15.74 0.18
CA ASN A 27 17.31 -15.02 1.21
C ASN A 27 16.98 -13.63 0.70
N ILE A 28 15.69 -13.31 0.66
CA ILE A 28 15.18 -12.00 0.22
C ILE A 28 14.96 -11.08 1.41
N ILE A 29 14.46 -11.64 2.50
CA ILE A 29 14.25 -10.94 3.77
C ILE A 29 14.91 -11.76 4.86
N SER A 30 15.72 -11.12 5.69
CA SER A 30 16.44 -11.77 6.79
C SER A 30 16.23 -11.00 8.09
N ASN A 31 15.55 -11.64 9.03
CA ASN A 31 15.31 -11.14 10.39
C ASN A 31 14.75 -9.71 10.44
N LEU A 32 13.67 -9.47 9.65
CA LEU A 32 13.03 -8.17 9.59
C LEU A 32 11.96 -8.07 10.68
N SER A 33 12.08 -7.06 11.53
CA SER A 33 11.06 -6.70 12.50
C SER A 33 10.57 -5.27 12.27
N LEU A 34 9.25 -5.07 12.29
CA LEU A 34 8.60 -3.81 11.98
C LEU A 34 7.29 -3.70 12.77
N GLU A 35 7.06 -2.55 13.37
CA GLU A 35 5.79 -2.18 13.96
C GLU A 35 5.20 -0.99 13.23
N VAL A 36 3.90 -1.04 12.90
CA VAL A 36 3.15 0.05 12.25
C VAL A 36 1.96 0.41 13.11
N LYS A 37 1.81 1.68 13.44
CA LYS A 37 0.72 2.18 14.28
C LYS A 37 -0.57 2.29 13.48
N LYS A 38 -1.71 2.30 14.19
CA LYS A 38 -3.02 2.59 13.56
C LYS A 38 -3.02 3.97 12.92
N ASN A 39 -3.65 4.06 11.75
CA ASN A 39 -3.82 5.29 10.99
C ASN A 39 -2.48 5.93 10.58
N GLU A 40 -1.39 5.16 10.60
CA GLU A 40 -0.09 5.56 10.08
C GLU A 40 -0.06 5.42 8.56
N PHE A 41 0.57 6.36 7.87
CA PHE A 41 0.93 6.22 6.47
C PHE A 41 2.43 5.90 6.41
N LEU A 42 2.75 4.62 6.35
CA LEU A 42 4.13 4.14 6.26
C LEU A 42 4.55 4.03 4.79
N CYS A 43 5.62 4.73 4.41
CA CYS A 43 6.27 4.53 3.12
C CYS A 43 7.52 3.64 3.27
N ILE A 44 7.68 2.69 2.35
CA ILE A 44 8.82 1.78 2.28
C ILE A 44 9.59 2.08 1.00
N LEU A 45 10.79 2.62 1.15
CA LEU A 45 11.75 2.85 0.08
C LEU A 45 12.78 1.72 0.01
N GLY A 46 13.41 1.57 -1.14
CA GLY A 46 14.52 0.64 -1.33
C GLY A 46 14.78 0.34 -2.81
N PRO A 47 15.95 -0.18 -3.16
CA PRO A 47 16.30 -0.54 -4.53
C PRO A 47 15.40 -1.64 -5.09
N SER A 48 15.38 -1.79 -6.40
CA SER A 48 14.63 -2.88 -7.06
C SER A 48 15.19 -4.25 -6.62
N GLY A 49 14.30 -5.18 -6.32
CA GLY A 49 14.68 -6.55 -5.91
C GLY A 49 15.12 -6.71 -4.45
N CYS A 50 15.05 -5.66 -3.61
CA CYS A 50 15.42 -5.75 -2.19
C CYS A 50 14.36 -6.45 -1.30
N GLY A 51 13.22 -6.86 -1.85
CA GLY A 51 12.21 -7.62 -1.09
C GLY A 51 10.97 -6.85 -0.65
N LYS A 52 10.78 -5.57 -1.05
CA LYS A 52 9.60 -4.77 -0.67
C LYS A 52 8.28 -5.44 -1.03
N THR A 53 8.11 -5.82 -2.29
CA THR A 53 6.92 -6.55 -2.78
C THR A 53 6.74 -7.88 -2.05
N THR A 54 7.84 -8.59 -1.77
CA THR A 54 7.82 -9.85 -1.01
C THR A 54 7.34 -9.61 0.42
N LEU A 55 7.80 -8.53 1.07
CA LEU A 55 7.32 -8.13 2.40
C LEU A 55 5.81 -7.88 2.40
N LEU A 56 5.30 -7.09 1.41
CA LEU A 56 3.86 -6.85 1.30
C LEU A 56 3.07 -8.15 1.09
N ARG A 57 3.58 -9.05 0.24
CA ARG A 57 2.93 -10.35 -0.01
C ARG A 57 2.91 -11.24 1.23
N CYS A 58 3.97 -11.23 2.04
CA CYS A 58 3.97 -11.92 3.34
C CYS A 58 2.92 -11.32 4.27
N ILE A 59 2.86 -9.98 4.40
CA ILE A 59 1.86 -9.30 5.23
C ILE A 59 0.44 -9.59 4.71
N ALA A 60 0.23 -9.61 3.39
CA ALA A 60 -1.05 -9.96 2.78
C ALA A 60 -1.46 -11.43 3.01
N GLY A 61 -0.52 -12.30 3.40
CA GLY A 61 -0.73 -13.73 3.56
C GLY A 61 -0.69 -14.51 2.24
N PHE A 62 -0.05 -13.95 1.19
CA PHE A 62 0.07 -14.61 -0.12
C PHE A 62 1.35 -15.43 -0.26
N GLU A 63 2.32 -15.23 0.64
CA GLU A 63 3.61 -15.92 0.63
C GLU A 63 3.85 -16.60 1.98
N ALA A 64 4.38 -17.81 1.95
CA ALA A 64 4.87 -18.46 3.15
C ALA A 64 6.17 -17.81 3.65
N TYR A 65 6.32 -17.67 4.95
CA TYR A 65 7.45 -17.04 5.61
C TYR A 65 7.76 -17.74 6.94
N SER A 66 8.92 -17.45 7.54
CA SER A 66 9.24 -17.77 8.93
C SER A 66 9.14 -16.50 9.77
N GLY A 67 8.93 -16.63 11.08
CA GLY A 67 8.64 -15.52 11.98
C GLY A 67 7.15 -15.32 12.19
N ASP A 68 6.76 -14.15 12.70
CA ASP A 68 5.39 -13.86 13.08
C ASP A 68 4.88 -12.55 12.51
N ILE A 69 3.63 -12.54 12.03
CA ILE A 69 2.90 -11.34 11.64
C ILE A 69 1.60 -11.27 12.43
N TYR A 70 1.37 -10.12 13.07
CA TYR A 70 0.14 -9.84 13.81
C TYR A 70 -0.55 -8.61 13.23
N ILE A 71 -1.86 -8.70 13.02
CA ILE A 71 -2.72 -7.59 12.59
C ILE A 71 -3.72 -7.33 13.71
N ASN A 72 -3.66 -6.11 14.28
CA ASN A 72 -4.43 -5.74 15.48
C ASN A 72 -4.36 -6.79 16.60
N GLY A 73 -3.16 -7.29 16.86
CA GLY A 73 -2.88 -8.28 17.90
C GLY A 73 -3.29 -9.72 17.58
N LYS A 74 -3.84 -10.00 16.41
CA LYS A 74 -4.16 -11.37 15.97
C LYS A 74 -3.12 -11.88 14.99
N LYS A 75 -2.60 -13.10 15.23
CA LYS A 75 -1.65 -13.74 14.34
C LYS A 75 -2.26 -13.94 12.94
N SER A 76 -1.54 -13.50 11.93
CA SER A 76 -1.98 -13.52 10.53
C SER A 76 -1.19 -14.60 9.77
N VAL A 77 -1.87 -15.60 9.25
CA VAL A 77 -1.25 -16.71 8.47
C VAL A 77 -1.82 -16.88 7.07
N THR A 78 -3.02 -16.34 6.82
CA THR A 78 -3.74 -16.49 5.55
C THR A 78 -4.30 -15.14 5.08
N PRO A 79 -4.60 -14.97 3.80
CA PRO A 79 -5.25 -13.76 3.31
C PRO A 79 -6.58 -13.48 4.05
N GLY A 80 -6.84 -12.20 4.32
CA GLY A 80 -8.05 -11.75 5.02
C GLY A 80 -8.65 -10.48 4.44
N THR A 81 -9.86 -10.12 4.89
CA THR A 81 -10.51 -8.84 4.51
C THR A 81 -10.11 -7.69 5.43
N ASP A 82 -9.32 -7.94 6.44
CA ASP A 82 -8.73 -6.98 7.38
C ASP A 82 -7.58 -6.19 6.74
N ARG A 83 -7.01 -6.73 5.68
CA ARG A 83 -5.97 -6.10 4.87
C ARG A 83 -6.17 -6.38 3.39
N ILE A 84 -6.01 -5.36 2.57
CA ILE A 84 -6.21 -5.46 1.12
C ILE A 84 -4.97 -4.96 0.41
N MET A 85 -4.52 -5.70 -0.60
CA MET A 85 -3.40 -5.30 -1.45
C MET A 85 -3.90 -4.66 -2.74
N VAL A 86 -3.33 -3.50 -3.06
CA VAL A 86 -3.45 -2.80 -4.33
C VAL A 86 -2.12 -2.98 -5.07
N PHE A 87 -2.17 -3.64 -6.21
CA PHE A 87 -1.00 -3.99 -7.02
C PHE A 87 -0.58 -2.86 -7.95
N GLN A 88 0.66 -2.91 -8.40
CA GLN A 88 1.21 -2.03 -9.43
C GLN A 88 0.47 -2.17 -10.78
N ASP A 89 0.04 -3.40 -11.11
CA ASP A 89 -0.63 -3.70 -12.37
C ASP A 89 -2.07 -3.18 -12.39
N PHE A 90 -2.43 -2.49 -13.47
CA PHE A 90 -3.80 -2.04 -13.73
C PHE A 90 -4.80 -3.17 -14.01
N ASN A 91 -4.31 -4.42 -14.24
CA ASN A 91 -5.14 -5.59 -14.53
C ASN A 91 -5.79 -6.22 -13.27
N GLN A 92 -5.71 -5.57 -12.11
CA GLN A 92 -6.37 -6.02 -10.88
C GLN A 92 -7.90 -5.87 -10.89
N LEU A 93 -8.46 -5.23 -11.90
CA LEU A 93 -9.89 -5.17 -12.15
C LEU A 93 -10.31 -6.33 -13.08
N PHE A 94 -11.47 -6.93 -12.79
CA PHE A 94 -12.04 -7.95 -13.66
C PHE A 94 -12.48 -7.33 -14.99
N PRO A 95 -11.84 -7.62 -16.14
CA PRO A 95 -12.10 -6.94 -17.41
C PRO A 95 -13.53 -7.19 -17.93
N TRP A 96 -14.17 -8.29 -17.54
CA TRP A 96 -15.55 -8.66 -17.92
C TRP A 96 -16.62 -8.09 -16.98
N LYS A 97 -16.23 -7.33 -15.94
CA LYS A 97 -17.17 -6.68 -15.02
C LYS A 97 -17.12 -5.17 -15.21
N THR A 98 -18.29 -4.53 -15.07
CA THR A 98 -18.36 -3.06 -15.00
C THR A 98 -17.63 -2.54 -13.74
N VAL A 99 -17.37 -1.24 -13.67
CA VAL A 99 -16.79 -0.57 -12.50
C VAL A 99 -17.56 -0.88 -11.23
N GLU A 100 -18.89 -0.71 -11.26
CA GLU A 100 -19.75 -1.02 -10.11
C GLU A 100 -19.61 -2.50 -9.67
N LYS A 101 -19.66 -3.44 -10.63
CA LYS A 101 -19.54 -4.85 -10.35
C LYS A 101 -18.16 -5.24 -9.83
N ASN A 102 -17.12 -4.51 -10.23
CA ASN A 102 -15.76 -4.68 -9.68
C ASN A 102 -15.71 -4.32 -8.20
N ILE A 103 -16.37 -3.22 -7.80
CA ILE A 103 -16.42 -2.76 -6.41
C ILE A 103 -17.36 -3.63 -5.58
N GLN A 104 -18.51 -3.99 -6.13
CA GLN A 104 -19.53 -4.78 -5.42
C GLN A 104 -19.11 -6.23 -5.19
N TYR A 105 -18.34 -6.83 -6.11
CA TYR A 105 -17.97 -8.24 -6.03
C TYR A 105 -17.36 -8.66 -4.68
N PRO A 106 -16.33 -7.99 -4.16
CA PRO A 106 -15.78 -8.34 -2.87
C PRO A 106 -16.74 -8.06 -1.70
N LEU A 107 -17.61 -7.05 -1.81
CA LEU A 107 -18.65 -6.76 -0.82
C LEU A 107 -19.68 -7.89 -0.72
N ILE A 108 -20.10 -8.41 -1.88
CA ILE A 108 -21.01 -9.57 -1.96
C ILE A 108 -20.35 -10.81 -1.34
N LYS A 109 -19.06 -11.03 -1.61
CA LYS A 109 -18.30 -12.14 -1.00
C LYS A 109 -18.15 -11.98 0.52
N LYS A 110 -18.14 -10.75 1.02
CA LYS A 110 -18.15 -10.42 2.46
C LYS A 110 -19.55 -10.62 3.10
N GLY A 111 -20.58 -10.93 2.29
CA GLY A 111 -21.93 -11.21 2.79
C GLY A 111 -22.94 -10.07 2.66
N ILE A 112 -22.58 -8.95 2.03
CA ILE A 112 -23.54 -7.86 1.76
C ILE A 112 -24.43 -8.26 0.60
N LYS A 113 -25.73 -8.45 0.84
CA LYS A 113 -26.71 -8.92 -0.16
C LYS A 113 -27.68 -7.82 -0.61
N ASP A 114 -27.83 -6.75 0.19
CA ASP A 114 -28.73 -5.65 -0.13
C ASP A 114 -28.22 -4.83 -1.33
N LYS A 115 -28.97 -4.87 -2.42
CA LYS A 115 -28.62 -4.18 -3.66
C LYS A 115 -28.53 -2.68 -3.48
N ARG A 116 -29.48 -2.06 -2.77
CA ARG A 116 -29.47 -0.61 -2.52
C ARG A 116 -28.26 -0.20 -1.66
N GLY A 117 -27.88 -1.04 -0.70
CA GLY A 117 -26.67 -0.85 0.10
C GLY A 117 -25.42 -0.94 -0.73
N LEU A 118 -25.30 -1.93 -1.62
CA LEU A 118 -24.18 -2.07 -2.55
C LEU A 118 -24.05 -0.87 -3.49
N ASP A 119 -25.18 -0.38 -4.05
CA ASP A 119 -25.16 0.79 -4.94
C ASP A 119 -24.68 2.04 -4.20
N ARG A 120 -25.21 2.31 -2.99
CA ARG A 120 -24.79 3.44 -2.15
C ARG A 120 -23.31 3.38 -1.77
N ILE A 121 -22.81 2.21 -1.37
CA ILE A 121 -21.39 2.04 -1.03
C ILE A 121 -20.53 2.30 -2.29
N THR A 122 -20.92 1.75 -3.42
CA THR A 122 -20.19 1.92 -4.69
C THR A 122 -20.10 3.39 -5.08
N GLU A 123 -21.21 4.11 -5.04
CA GLU A 123 -21.27 5.53 -5.36
C GLU A 123 -20.40 6.36 -4.41
N ALA A 124 -20.53 6.16 -3.11
CA ALA A 124 -19.75 6.88 -2.09
C ALA A 124 -18.23 6.68 -2.28
N TYR A 125 -17.77 5.46 -2.60
CA TYR A 125 -16.33 5.22 -2.79
C TYR A 125 -15.84 5.65 -4.18
N LEU A 126 -16.67 5.69 -5.20
CA LEU A 126 -16.32 6.34 -6.47
C LEU A 126 -16.18 7.86 -6.33
N GLU A 127 -17.07 8.50 -5.56
CA GLU A 127 -16.95 9.93 -5.24
C GLU A 127 -15.65 10.25 -4.49
N LYS A 128 -15.27 9.43 -3.49
CA LYS A 128 -14.02 9.60 -2.74
C LYS A 128 -12.76 9.60 -3.62
N VAL A 129 -12.81 8.91 -4.76
CA VAL A 129 -11.71 8.87 -5.73
C VAL A 129 -11.96 9.79 -6.94
N ASN A 130 -12.89 10.75 -6.83
CA ASN A 130 -13.26 11.71 -7.88
C ASN A 130 -13.63 11.04 -9.22
N LEU A 131 -14.42 9.97 -9.16
CA LEU A 131 -14.95 9.28 -10.33
C LEU A 131 -16.48 9.30 -10.31
N PHE A 132 -17.06 10.04 -11.23
CA PHE A 132 -18.52 10.20 -11.34
C PHE A 132 -19.04 9.63 -12.65
N GLY A 133 -20.24 9.03 -12.62
CA GLY A 133 -20.95 8.61 -13.83
C GLY A 133 -20.31 7.48 -14.64
N ILE A 134 -19.37 6.72 -14.02
CA ILE A 134 -18.63 5.66 -14.73
C ILE A 134 -19.02 4.24 -14.30
N GLN A 135 -20.07 4.11 -13.46
CA GLN A 135 -20.46 2.84 -12.82
C GLN A 135 -20.66 1.71 -13.84
N LYS A 136 -21.20 2.05 -15.01
CA LYS A 136 -21.52 1.09 -16.09
C LYS A 136 -20.35 0.85 -17.06
N LYS A 137 -19.26 1.63 -16.98
CA LYS A 137 -18.09 1.43 -17.84
C LYS A 137 -17.34 0.16 -17.47
N TYR A 138 -16.66 -0.40 -18.46
CA TYR A 138 -15.75 -1.53 -18.29
C TYR A 138 -14.29 -1.05 -18.14
N PRO A 139 -13.38 -1.84 -17.55
CA PRO A 139 -11.98 -1.45 -17.37
C PRO A 139 -11.26 -1.02 -18.66
N HIS A 140 -11.56 -1.64 -19.80
CA HIS A 140 -10.96 -1.26 -21.09
C HIS A 140 -11.36 0.14 -21.59
N GLN A 141 -12.42 0.73 -21.02
CA GLN A 141 -12.90 2.08 -21.36
C GLN A 141 -12.31 3.16 -20.43
N LEU A 142 -11.40 2.78 -19.53
CA LEU A 142 -10.80 3.67 -18.53
C LEU A 142 -9.33 3.94 -18.84
N SER A 143 -8.88 5.16 -18.55
CA SER A 143 -7.43 5.46 -18.51
C SER A 143 -6.73 4.70 -17.38
N GLY A 144 -5.39 4.62 -17.41
CA GLY A 144 -4.60 3.99 -16.35
C GLY A 144 -4.89 4.58 -14.97
N GLY A 145 -4.90 5.92 -14.87
CA GLY A 145 -5.23 6.61 -13.63
C GLY A 145 -6.66 6.36 -13.13
N MET A 146 -7.64 6.25 -14.03
CA MET A 146 -9.01 5.87 -13.66
C MET A 146 -9.08 4.43 -13.15
N LYS A 147 -8.38 3.48 -13.80
CA LYS A 147 -8.30 2.09 -13.32
C LYS A 147 -7.71 2.02 -11.91
N GLN A 148 -6.65 2.79 -11.66
CA GLN A 148 -6.02 2.84 -10.34
C GLN A 148 -6.96 3.39 -9.27
N ARG A 149 -7.69 4.47 -9.57
CA ARG A 149 -8.72 5.01 -8.66
C ARG A 149 -9.83 4.00 -8.37
N VAL A 150 -10.31 3.28 -9.38
CA VAL A 150 -11.30 2.22 -9.18
C VAL A 150 -10.75 1.10 -8.30
N ALA A 151 -9.48 0.73 -8.46
CA ALA A 151 -8.82 -0.27 -7.62
C ALA A 151 -8.71 0.19 -6.16
N ILE A 152 -8.36 1.45 -5.92
CA ILE A 152 -8.35 2.06 -4.59
C ILE A 152 -9.77 2.09 -4.00
N ALA A 153 -10.77 2.53 -4.75
CA ALA A 153 -12.17 2.53 -4.32
C ALA A 153 -12.66 1.13 -3.95
N LYS A 154 -12.33 0.12 -4.77
CA LYS A 154 -12.63 -1.30 -4.52
C LYS A 154 -12.00 -1.79 -3.21
N ALA A 155 -10.75 -1.41 -2.94
CA ALA A 155 -10.06 -1.77 -1.71
C ALA A 155 -10.69 -1.11 -0.48
N LEU A 156 -10.92 0.20 -0.53
CA LEU A 156 -11.51 1.00 0.55
C LEU A 156 -12.95 0.61 0.88
N ALA A 157 -13.75 0.22 -0.12
CA ALA A 157 -15.14 -0.18 0.08
C ALA A 157 -15.28 -1.36 1.05
N LEU A 158 -14.28 -2.21 1.16
CA LEU A 158 -14.22 -3.30 2.13
C LEU A 158 -13.98 -2.83 3.57
N LYS A 159 -13.64 -1.55 3.78
CA LYS A 159 -13.24 -0.98 5.07
C LYS A 159 -12.16 -1.84 5.75
N PRO A 160 -11.01 -2.06 5.10
CA PRO A 160 -9.93 -2.83 5.68
C PRO A 160 -9.25 -2.02 6.79
N GLN A 161 -8.54 -2.71 7.67
CA GLN A 161 -7.71 -2.07 8.70
C GLN A 161 -6.37 -1.61 8.13
N ILE A 162 -5.87 -2.32 7.11
CA ILE A 162 -4.61 -2.02 6.43
C ILE A 162 -4.80 -2.08 4.91
N ILE A 163 -4.29 -1.07 4.21
CA ILE A 163 -4.13 -1.10 2.76
C ILE A 163 -2.65 -1.20 2.44
N LEU A 164 -2.30 -2.21 1.68
CA LEU A 164 -0.97 -2.50 1.17
C LEU A 164 -0.90 -2.03 -0.28
N MET A 165 0.02 -1.12 -0.62
CA MET A 165 0.14 -0.56 -1.96
C MET A 165 1.53 -0.82 -2.51
N ASP A 166 1.61 -1.57 -3.61
CA ASP A 166 2.86 -1.94 -4.27
C ASP A 166 3.06 -1.05 -5.51
N GLU A 167 3.87 -0.01 -5.38
CA GLU A 167 4.19 0.97 -6.45
C GLU A 167 2.98 1.44 -7.27
N PRO A 168 1.87 1.86 -6.66
CA PRO A 168 0.60 2.04 -7.35
C PRO A 168 0.60 3.18 -8.39
N PHE A 169 1.65 4.00 -8.43
CA PHE A 169 1.76 5.14 -9.33
C PHE A 169 2.86 5.01 -10.39
N ALA A 170 3.58 3.87 -10.43
CA ALA A 170 4.76 3.70 -11.29
C ALA A 170 4.46 3.86 -12.79
N ALA A 171 3.28 3.42 -13.23
CA ALA A 171 2.90 3.46 -14.66
C ALA A 171 2.08 4.71 -15.05
N LEU A 172 2.07 5.76 -14.20
CA LEU A 172 1.32 6.99 -14.44
C LEU A 172 2.24 8.13 -14.90
N ASP A 173 1.71 9.00 -15.77
CA ASP A 173 2.35 10.25 -16.11
C ASP A 173 2.45 11.19 -14.88
N ALA A 174 3.33 12.19 -14.94
CA ALA A 174 3.64 13.06 -13.81
C ALA A 174 2.42 13.84 -13.28
N MET A 175 1.57 14.38 -14.18
CA MET A 175 0.39 15.15 -13.76
C MET A 175 -0.65 14.27 -13.07
N THR A 176 -0.96 13.13 -13.66
CA THR A 176 -1.90 12.15 -13.10
C THR A 176 -1.40 11.63 -11.76
N ARG A 177 -0.10 11.37 -11.64
CA ARG A 177 0.57 10.93 -10.40
C ARG A 177 0.41 11.95 -9.29
N THR A 178 0.76 13.22 -9.53
CA THR A 178 0.64 14.30 -8.53
C THR A 178 -0.80 14.45 -8.04
N LYS A 179 -1.77 14.40 -8.96
CA LYS A 179 -3.19 14.48 -8.62
C LYS A 179 -3.62 13.31 -7.74
N LEU A 180 -3.23 12.08 -8.11
CA LEU A 180 -3.56 10.88 -7.32
C LEU A 180 -2.90 10.86 -5.95
N GLN A 181 -1.68 11.37 -5.81
CA GLN A 181 -1.02 11.53 -4.51
C GLN A 181 -1.82 12.47 -3.59
N SER A 182 -2.25 13.62 -4.09
CA SER A 182 -3.07 14.56 -3.32
C SER A 182 -4.41 13.94 -2.89
N GLU A 183 -5.06 13.21 -3.80
CA GLU A 183 -6.32 12.51 -3.52
C GLU A 183 -6.12 11.40 -2.48
N LEU A 184 -5.06 10.59 -2.61
CA LEU A 184 -4.75 9.52 -1.65
C LEU A 184 -4.45 10.08 -0.26
N MET A 185 -3.76 11.23 -0.19
CA MET A 185 -3.56 11.93 1.09
C MET A 185 -4.87 12.37 1.73
N GLN A 186 -5.81 12.92 0.97
CA GLN A 186 -7.12 13.30 1.50
C GLN A 186 -7.91 12.07 1.98
N ILE A 187 -7.87 10.99 1.22
CA ILE A 187 -8.50 9.72 1.57
C ILE A 187 -7.89 9.19 2.88
N SER A 188 -6.57 9.16 3.00
CA SER A 188 -5.89 8.62 4.19
C SER A 188 -6.18 9.39 5.47
N LYS A 189 -6.49 10.69 5.38
CA LYS A 189 -6.91 11.51 6.54
C LYS A 189 -8.34 11.22 6.99
N ASN A 190 -9.20 10.80 6.07
CA ASN A 190 -10.64 10.65 6.29
C ASN A 190 -11.07 9.19 6.53
N GLU A 191 -10.18 8.23 6.28
CA GLU A 191 -10.45 6.81 6.50
C GLU A 191 -9.74 6.31 7.77
N ASP A 192 -10.44 5.52 8.58
CA ASP A 192 -9.84 4.81 9.72
C ASP A 192 -9.09 3.57 9.20
N CYS A 193 -7.96 3.82 8.53
CA CYS A 193 -7.17 2.79 7.84
C CYS A 193 -5.68 3.12 7.90
N THR A 194 -4.86 2.11 8.09
CA THR A 194 -3.40 2.20 8.03
C THR A 194 -2.93 1.93 6.59
N PHE A 195 -2.00 2.73 6.09
CA PHE A 195 -1.47 2.60 4.75
C PHE A 195 -0.02 2.15 4.79
N ILE A 196 0.32 1.12 4.03
CA ILE A 196 1.71 0.70 3.79
C ILE A 196 1.95 0.81 2.29
N PHE A 197 2.82 1.73 1.91
CA PHE A 197 3.04 2.16 0.54
C PHE A 197 4.48 1.90 0.12
N ILE A 198 4.67 1.07 -0.88
CA ILE A 198 5.98 0.85 -1.49
C ILE A 198 6.18 1.82 -2.65
N THR A 199 7.34 2.41 -2.69
CA THR A 199 7.81 3.20 -3.83
C THR A 199 9.34 3.16 -3.93
N HIS A 200 9.87 3.45 -5.11
CA HIS A 200 11.29 3.75 -5.32
C HIS A 200 11.54 5.26 -5.47
N ASN A 201 10.49 6.07 -5.37
CA ASN A 201 10.55 7.52 -5.56
C ASN A 201 10.55 8.23 -4.20
N ILE A 202 11.68 8.91 -3.89
CA ILE A 202 11.88 9.65 -2.63
C ILE A 202 10.81 10.73 -2.45
N GLN A 203 10.47 11.46 -3.52
CA GLN A 203 9.45 12.51 -3.47
C GLN A 203 8.08 11.96 -3.05
N GLU A 204 7.67 10.82 -3.60
CA GLU A 204 6.42 10.16 -3.21
C GLU A 204 6.40 9.82 -1.73
N ALA A 205 7.50 9.24 -1.23
CA ALA A 205 7.61 8.87 0.17
C ALA A 205 7.52 10.09 1.10
N ILE A 206 8.17 11.21 0.77
CA ILE A 206 8.12 12.44 1.56
C ILE A 206 6.72 13.07 1.50
N VAL A 207 6.10 13.10 0.32
CA VAL A 207 4.77 13.70 0.14
C VAL A 207 3.71 12.91 0.90
N LEU A 208 3.73 11.59 0.84
CA LEU A 208 2.66 10.73 1.38
C LEU A 208 2.94 10.28 2.82
N GLY A 209 4.15 9.80 3.10
CA GLY A 209 4.48 9.15 4.35
C GLY A 209 4.41 10.06 5.58
N SER A 210 3.82 9.57 6.66
CA SER A 210 4.01 10.11 8.01
C SER A 210 5.26 9.51 8.67
N ARG A 211 5.69 8.34 8.17
CA ARG A 211 6.93 7.66 8.51
C ARG A 211 7.48 6.99 7.26
N ILE A 212 8.79 6.99 7.12
CA ILE A 212 9.50 6.46 5.96
C ILE A 212 10.56 5.49 6.46
N ILE A 213 10.57 4.29 5.91
CA ILE A 213 11.64 3.33 6.12
C ILE A 213 12.38 3.08 4.81
N VAL A 214 13.70 2.85 4.91
CA VAL A 214 14.53 2.46 3.77
C VAL A 214 15.01 1.03 3.97
N MET A 215 14.80 0.18 2.97
CA MET A 215 15.29 -1.19 2.93
C MET A 215 16.55 -1.25 2.07
N SER A 216 17.59 -1.90 2.59
CA SER A 216 18.82 -2.21 1.86
C SER A 216 18.61 -3.31 0.81
N ALA A 217 19.57 -3.48 -0.10
CA ALA A 217 19.56 -4.56 -1.10
C ALA A 217 19.46 -5.97 -0.49
N ASN A 218 19.84 -6.12 0.78
CA ASN A 218 19.80 -7.38 1.54
C ASN A 218 18.50 -7.57 2.36
N GLY A 219 17.47 -6.76 2.10
CA GLY A 219 16.15 -6.90 2.74
C GLY A 219 16.11 -6.49 4.21
N LYS A 220 17.06 -5.68 4.68
CA LYS A 220 17.10 -5.14 6.05
C LYS A 220 16.62 -3.69 6.06
N ILE A 221 15.99 -3.27 7.16
CA ILE A 221 15.69 -1.85 7.38
C ILE A 221 16.97 -1.16 7.82
N ILE A 222 17.38 -0.13 7.09
CA ILE A 222 18.61 0.66 7.35
C ILE A 222 18.33 2.08 7.81
N LEU A 223 17.11 2.56 7.55
CA LEU A 223 16.63 3.85 8.04
C LEU A 223 15.15 3.72 8.43
N ASP A 224 14.77 4.35 9.52
CA ASP A 224 13.40 4.44 10.01
C ASP A 224 13.18 5.83 10.59
N GLU A 225 12.49 6.70 9.85
CA GLU A 225 12.38 8.11 10.17
C GLU A 225 10.94 8.61 10.12
N LYS A 226 10.54 9.39 11.13
CA LYS A 226 9.26 10.09 11.14
C LYS A 226 9.33 11.33 10.26
N ASN A 227 8.41 11.44 9.35
CA ASN A 227 8.22 12.63 8.55
C ASN A 227 7.37 13.67 9.31
N ARG A 228 8.01 14.75 9.73
CA ARG A 228 7.38 15.85 10.50
C ARG A 228 7.07 17.07 9.63
N ILE A 229 7.30 16.99 8.32
CA ILE A 229 7.02 18.08 7.39
C ILE A 229 5.50 18.29 7.34
N GLU A 230 5.10 19.55 7.50
CA GLU A 230 3.67 19.90 7.50
C GLU A 230 3.02 19.60 6.14
N LYS A 231 1.88 18.97 6.16
CA LYS A 231 1.12 18.57 4.98
C LYS A 231 0.16 19.68 4.53
N PRO A 232 0.04 20.04 3.25
CA PRO A 232 0.58 19.34 2.08
C PRO A 232 2.07 19.63 1.85
N VAL A 233 2.85 18.58 1.61
CA VAL A 233 4.29 18.70 1.37
C VAL A 233 4.56 19.05 -0.09
N THR A 234 5.44 20.03 -0.30
CA THR A 234 6.00 20.40 -1.60
C THR A 234 7.53 20.46 -1.52
N PRO A 235 8.24 20.48 -2.64
CA PRO A 235 9.71 20.68 -2.62
C PRO A 235 10.15 21.97 -1.94
N ALA A 236 9.27 22.99 -1.82
CA ALA A 236 9.53 24.24 -1.12
C ALA A 236 9.22 24.18 0.39
N SER A 237 8.66 23.08 0.90
CA SER A 237 8.37 22.93 2.32
C SER A 237 9.65 22.88 3.15
N GLU A 238 9.63 23.52 4.30
CA GLU A 238 10.76 23.49 5.25
C GLU A 238 11.09 22.04 5.65
N GLY A 239 12.38 21.71 5.66
CA GLY A 239 12.87 20.36 5.96
C GLY A 239 12.79 19.35 4.80
N TYR A 240 12.16 19.70 3.66
CA TYR A 240 12.07 18.80 2.50
C TYR A 240 13.45 18.39 1.98
N GLY A 241 14.34 19.35 1.74
CA GLY A 241 15.70 19.10 1.23
C GLY A 241 16.50 18.19 2.17
N VAL A 242 16.46 18.47 3.47
CA VAL A 242 17.16 17.67 4.49
C VAL A 242 16.63 16.22 4.51
N MET A 243 15.31 16.05 4.47
CA MET A 243 14.71 14.72 4.41
C MET A 243 15.08 13.99 3.12
N TRP A 244 15.06 14.70 1.99
CA TRP A 244 15.42 14.14 0.69
C TRP A 244 16.87 13.66 0.66
N GLU A 245 17.82 14.46 1.14
CA GLU A 245 19.24 14.08 1.23
C GLU A 245 19.44 12.83 2.09
N ARG A 246 18.85 12.79 3.29
CA ARG A 246 18.95 11.61 4.18
C ARG A 246 18.44 10.34 3.52
N LEU A 247 17.28 10.41 2.86
CA LEU A 247 16.70 9.26 2.17
C LEU A 247 17.53 8.85 0.96
N HIS A 248 18.04 9.84 0.22
CA HIS A 248 18.94 9.62 -0.92
C HIS A 248 20.22 8.92 -0.48
N ASP A 249 20.88 9.44 0.56
CA ASP A 249 22.10 8.84 1.07
C ASP A 249 21.86 7.41 1.56
N ALA A 250 20.77 7.17 2.31
CA ALA A 250 20.44 5.84 2.75
C ALA A 250 20.20 4.86 1.58
N LEU A 251 19.65 5.34 0.45
CA LEU A 251 19.38 4.51 -0.73
C LEU A 251 20.64 4.20 -1.56
N TYR A 252 21.61 5.12 -1.60
CA TYR A 252 22.71 5.07 -2.55
C TYR A 252 24.11 4.95 -1.91
N SER A 253 24.21 5.07 -0.56
CA SER A 253 25.50 4.93 0.15
C SER A 253 25.95 3.48 0.35
N GLU A 254 25.08 2.49 0.13
CA GLU A 254 25.46 1.06 0.09
C GLU A 254 25.85 0.69 -1.35
N LYS A 255 27.04 1.09 -1.79
CA LYS A 255 27.72 0.50 -2.95
C LYS A 255 28.86 -0.37 -2.51
#